data_eabd3b47e2155d00b1e7e8fd8aea8cc0
#
_entry.id   eabd3b47e2155d00b1e7e8fd8aea8cc0
#
_cell.length_a   1.000
_cell.length_b   1.000
_cell.length_c   1.000
_cell.angle_alpha   90.00
_cell.angle_beta   90.00
_cell.angle_gamma   90.00
#
_symmetry.space_group_name_H-M   'P 1'
#
loop_
_entity.id
_entity.type
_entity.pdbx_description
1 polymer ?
#
loop_
_entity_poly.entity_id
_entity_poly.type
_entity_poly.pdbx_seq_one_letter_code
_entity_poly.pdbx_strand_id
1 'polypeptide(L)'
;MPATRRIATIILSAAIAAFAAPTASAQAPEKRKVNIATASLGLPYLPLIIAQQRKYFADEGLEVEIAAFAGGSKALQSLMGGSSDVASGAYSNTLTMAAKGQKLKNFVVSVRYPALTIAVSKRVADRYQSPKDLRGMKIGVSAPGSSTHMIVNHLLSKGGLTSNDVSIIGVGTSAGAVAAMEKGEIDAIINSDPVMTKLEADNAVKVIAETRTSKGTQDLFGGPYPEAGLYATADFIARNPNTIQALTNAIVRATLWMQTASIEDIAANVPAEYMLGEKGLYLDSYKKMHEAHSPDGLITKEGAQIVHNVLAAFLPEVKAANIKVEDTYDNRFAENALKKFQGKM
;
A
#
# COMPACT_ATOMS: atom_id res chain seq x y z
N MET A 1 -1.50 -8.07 98.80
CA MET A 1 -2.12 -7.16 97.84
C MET A 1 -1.37 -7.34 96.55
N PRO A 2 -1.92 -7.95 95.48
CA PRO A 2 -1.19 -8.23 94.24
C PRO A 2 -1.44 -7.12 93.17
N ALA A 3 -0.36 -6.68 92.52
CA ALA A 3 -0.34 -5.72 91.44
C ALA A 3 -0.67 -6.38 90.13
N THR A 4 -1.72 -5.92 89.48
CA THR A 4 -2.16 -6.35 88.14
C THR A 4 -1.33 -5.70 87.05
N ARG A 5 -0.54 -6.48 86.32
CA ARG A 5 0.13 -6.06 85.09
C ARG A 5 -0.87 -6.08 83.93
N ARG A 6 -1.11 -4.93 83.30
CA ARG A 6 -1.81 -4.81 82.03
C ARG A 6 -0.81 -4.97 80.87
N ILE A 7 -0.98 -6.01 80.05
CA ILE A 7 -0.26 -6.23 78.82
C ILE A 7 -1.03 -5.49 77.73
N ALA A 8 -0.42 -4.47 77.12
CA ALA A 8 -0.95 -3.78 75.99
C ALA A 8 -0.49 -4.51 74.68
N THR A 9 -1.42 -5.12 73.98
CA THR A 9 -1.18 -5.75 72.72
C THR A 9 -1.22 -4.68 71.60
N ILE A 10 -0.07 -4.37 70.94
CA ILE A 10 0.03 -3.47 69.82
C ILE A 10 -0.26 -4.32 68.62
N ILE A 11 -1.41 -4.09 67.90
CA ILE A 11 -1.74 -4.65 66.64
C ILE A 11 -1.10 -3.78 65.54
N LEU A 12 -0.05 -4.30 64.88
CA LEU A 12 0.63 -3.67 63.84
C LEU A 12 -0.15 -3.97 62.51
N SER A 13 -1.00 -3.05 62.07
CA SER A 13 -1.72 -3.15 60.80
C SER A 13 -0.77 -2.79 59.66
N ALA A 14 -0.25 -3.80 58.96
CA ALA A 14 0.51 -3.62 57.70
C ALA A 14 -0.48 -3.29 56.58
N ALA A 15 -0.55 -2.01 56.17
CA ALA A 15 -1.25 -1.58 55.00
C ALA A 15 -0.44 -1.99 53.77
N ILE A 16 -0.88 -3.04 53.04
CA ILE A 16 -0.37 -3.40 51.70
C ILE A 16 -0.93 -2.37 50.72
N ALA A 17 -0.14 -1.35 50.40
CA ALA A 17 -0.42 -0.49 49.23
C ALA A 17 -0.15 -1.28 47.95
N ALA A 18 -1.20 -1.84 47.37
CA ALA A 18 -1.14 -2.40 46.03
C ALA A 18 -0.85 -1.26 45.03
N PHE A 19 0.38 -1.16 44.57
CA PHE A 19 0.73 -0.33 43.41
C PHE A 19 0.03 -0.95 42.21
N ALA A 20 -1.16 -0.48 41.86
CA ALA A 20 -1.76 -0.70 40.57
C ALA A 20 -0.87 0.03 39.56
N ALA A 21 0.01 -0.72 38.86
CA ALA A 21 0.69 -0.20 37.69
C ALA A 21 -0.38 0.30 36.72
N PRO A 22 -0.30 1.54 36.22
CA PRO A 22 -1.23 1.99 35.19
C PRO A 22 -1.07 1.07 33.99
N THR A 23 -2.05 0.22 33.74
CA THR A 23 -2.20 -0.41 32.43
C THR A 23 -2.29 0.73 31.45
N ALA A 24 -1.29 0.86 30.55
CA ALA A 24 -1.34 1.83 29.49
C ALA A 24 -2.58 1.51 28.64
N SER A 25 -3.71 2.11 29.00
CA SER A 25 -4.93 2.07 28.22
C SER A 25 -4.57 2.71 26.90
N ALA A 26 -4.65 1.96 25.80
CA ALA A 26 -4.52 2.53 24.46
C ALA A 26 -5.49 3.71 24.40
N GLN A 27 -4.97 4.91 24.15
CA GLN A 27 -5.81 6.10 24.04
C GLN A 27 -6.82 5.89 22.93
N ALA A 28 -8.10 6.23 23.17
CA ALA A 28 -9.15 6.09 22.18
C ALA A 28 -8.83 6.91 20.91
N PRO A 29 -9.18 6.42 19.72
CA PRO A 29 -9.04 7.17 18.48
C PRO A 29 -9.77 8.52 18.55
N GLU A 30 -9.13 9.62 18.11
CA GLU A 30 -9.72 10.97 18.06
C GLU A 30 -10.88 11.02 17.08
N LYS A 31 -10.73 10.28 15.96
CA LYS A 31 -11.76 10.10 14.95
C LYS A 31 -12.02 8.62 14.73
N ARG A 32 -13.19 8.14 15.19
CA ARG A 32 -13.57 6.73 15.09
C ARG A 32 -14.08 6.33 13.71
N LYS A 33 -14.86 7.20 13.06
CA LYS A 33 -15.35 6.97 11.69
C LYS A 33 -14.35 7.53 10.69
N VAL A 34 -13.71 6.64 9.89
CA VAL A 34 -12.64 7.00 8.95
C VAL A 34 -13.01 6.55 7.53
N ASN A 35 -12.94 7.48 6.59
CA ASN A 35 -13.15 7.23 5.17
C ASN A 35 -11.80 7.01 4.47
N ILE A 36 -11.58 5.83 3.88
CA ILE A 36 -10.37 5.47 3.14
C ILE A 36 -10.68 5.40 1.64
N ALA A 37 -9.98 6.22 0.84
CA ALA A 37 -9.97 6.09 -0.62
C ALA A 37 -8.91 5.07 -1.03
N THR A 38 -9.27 3.92 -1.62
CA THR A 38 -8.28 2.98 -2.14
C THR A 38 -8.12 3.10 -3.65
N ALA A 39 -6.86 3.00 -4.11
CA ALA A 39 -6.51 3.11 -5.52
C ALA A 39 -7.00 1.91 -6.36
N SER A 40 -7.25 0.78 -5.72
CA SER A 40 -7.68 -0.47 -6.36
C SER A 40 -8.18 -1.45 -5.30
N LEU A 41 -8.87 -2.51 -5.76
CA LEU A 41 -9.18 -3.71 -4.98
C LEU A 41 -8.28 -4.90 -5.38
N GLY A 42 -7.22 -4.64 -6.17
CA GLY A 42 -6.24 -5.65 -6.56
C GLY A 42 -5.36 -6.11 -5.40
N LEU A 43 -4.58 -7.15 -5.66
CA LEU A 43 -3.74 -7.82 -4.65
C LEU A 43 -2.75 -6.92 -3.90
N PRO A 44 -2.18 -5.82 -4.45
CA PRO A 44 -1.35 -4.91 -3.67
C PRO A 44 -2.07 -4.26 -2.48
N TYR A 45 -3.40 -4.21 -2.52
CA TYR A 45 -4.26 -3.64 -1.46
C TYR A 45 -4.92 -4.69 -0.58
N LEU A 46 -4.56 -5.96 -0.75
CA LEU A 46 -5.11 -7.08 0.02
C LEU A 46 -5.01 -6.90 1.54
N PRO A 47 -3.91 -6.37 2.12
CA PRO A 47 -3.85 -6.13 3.57
C PRO A 47 -4.96 -5.23 4.10
N LEU A 48 -5.40 -4.23 3.34
CA LEU A 48 -6.55 -3.38 3.69
C LEU A 48 -7.85 -4.19 3.75
N ILE A 49 -8.06 -5.07 2.76
CA ILE A 49 -9.25 -5.93 2.67
C ILE A 49 -9.26 -6.95 3.81
N ILE A 50 -8.12 -7.60 4.08
CA ILE A 50 -7.97 -8.53 5.20
C ILE A 50 -8.26 -7.84 6.54
N ALA A 51 -7.72 -6.63 6.76
CA ALA A 51 -7.99 -5.87 7.98
C ALA A 51 -9.48 -5.59 8.17
N GLN A 52 -10.20 -5.29 7.09
CA GLN A 52 -11.65 -5.06 7.09
C GLN A 52 -12.42 -6.36 7.37
N GLN A 53 -12.15 -7.44 6.62
CA GLN A 53 -12.87 -8.70 6.71
C GLN A 53 -12.66 -9.39 8.07
N ARG A 54 -11.45 -9.29 8.62
CA ARG A 54 -11.10 -9.84 9.93
C ARG A 54 -11.44 -8.90 11.10
N LYS A 55 -12.13 -7.78 10.81
CA LYS A 55 -12.57 -6.79 11.81
C LYS A 55 -11.43 -6.14 12.62
N TYR A 56 -10.20 -6.13 12.08
CA TYR A 56 -9.05 -5.56 12.79
C TYR A 56 -9.19 -4.06 13.03
N PHE A 57 -9.87 -3.33 12.14
CA PHE A 57 -10.22 -1.93 12.38
C PHE A 57 -11.19 -1.77 13.57
N ALA A 58 -12.22 -2.63 13.65
CA ALA A 58 -13.17 -2.61 14.74
C ALA A 58 -12.53 -2.97 16.07
N ASP A 59 -11.60 -3.94 16.10
CA ASP A 59 -10.83 -4.32 17.28
C ASP A 59 -9.97 -3.15 17.81
N GLU A 60 -9.56 -2.23 16.95
CA GLU A 60 -8.85 -0.99 17.30
C GLU A 60 -9.80 0.20 17.55
N GLY A 61 -11.11 -0.04 17.61
CA GLY A 61 -12.13 0.96 17.91
C GLY A 61 -12.52 1.86 16.73
N LEU A 62 -12.21 1.47 15.49
CA LEU A 62 -12.51 2.23 14.28
C LEU A 62 -13.71 1.67 13.52
N GLU A 63 -14.48 2.56 12.94
CA GLU A 63 -15.46 2.30 11.90
C GLU A 63 -14.88 2.81 10.57
N VAL A 64 -14.49 1.90 9.68
CA VAL A 64 -13.81 2.24 8.42
C VAL A 64 -14.73 2.01 7.24
N GLU A 65 -14.91 3.05 6.41
CA GLU A 65 -15.55 2.97 5.11
C GLU A 65 -14.48 3.02 4.01
N ILE A 66 -14.48 2.05 3.09
CA ILE A 66 -13.51 1.95 2.00
C ILE A 66 -14.22 2.26 0.69
N ALA A 67 -13.80 3.34 0.03
CA ALA A 67 -14.25 3.70 -1.32
C ALA A 67 -13.16 3.35 -2.33
N ALA A 68 -13.47 2.46 -3.28
CA ALA A 68 -12.54 2.04 -4.33
C ALA A 68 -12.62 2.95 -5.55
N PHE A 69 -11.46 3.30 -6.09
CA PHE A 69 -11.31 4.14 -7.27
C PHE A 69 -10.56 3.38 -8.38
N ALA A 70 -10.74 3.83 -9.61
CA ALA A 70 -10.08 3.26 -10.78
C ALA A 70 -8.65 3.82 -10.95
N GLY A 71 -7.83 3.77 -9.90
CA GLY A 71 -6.44 4.18 -9.91
C GLY A 71 -6.06 5.21 -8.84
N GLY A 72 -4.77 5.27 -8.51
CA GLY A 72 -4.24 6.05 -7.38
C GLY A 72 -4.42 7.56 -7.50
N SER A 73 -4.39 8.13 -8.71
CA SER A 73 -4.65 9.57 -8.90
C SER A 73 -6.06 9.96 -8.50
N LYS A 74 -7.05 9.07 -8.69
CA LYS A 74 -8.44 9.32 -8.28
C LYS A 74 -8.60 9.24 -6.76
N ALA A 75 -7.97 8.24 -6.12
CA ALA A 75 -7.95 8.13 -4.66
C ALA A 75 -7.24 9.35 -4.01
N LEU A 76 -6.11 9.80 -4.59
CA LEU A 76 -5.42 11.01 -4.16
C LEU A 76 -6.30 12.26 -4.29
N GLN A 77 -7.04 12.41 -5.39
CA GLN A 77 -8.00 13.51 -5.56
C GLN A 77 -9.08 13.53 -4.47
N SER A 78 -9.60 12.35 -4.09
CA SER A 78 -10.58 12.22 -2.99
C SER A 78 -10.00 12.69 -1.65
N LEU A 79 -8.75 12.30 -1.34
CA LEU A 79 -8.04 12.76 -0.14
C LEU A 79 -7.81 14.27 -0.16
N MET A 80 -7.28 14.81 -1.26
CA MET A 80 -6.95 16.23 -1.37
C MET A 80 -8.20 17.11 -1.39
N GLY A 81 -9.33 16.60 -1.88
CA GLY A 81 -10.63 17.25 -1.86
C GLY A 81 -11.38 17.13 -0.53
N GLY A 82 -10.82 16.40 0.46
CA GLY A 82 -11.43 16.22 1.77
C GLY A 82 -12.61 15.24 1.82
N SER A 83 -12.89 14.53 0.72
CA SER A 83 -13.95 13.47 0.70
C SER A 83 -13.50 12.20 1.38
N SER A 84 -12.20 12.01 1.57
CA SER A 84 -11.61 10.91 2.33
C SER A 84 -10.58 11.45 3.32
N ASP A 85 -10.41 10.74 4.44
CA ASP A 85 -9.47 11.11 5.51
C ASP A 85 -8.07 10.57 5.24
N VAL A 86 -8.03 9.39 4.63
CA VAL A 86 -6.83 8.61 4.34
C VAL A 86 -6.92 8.07 2.93
N ALA A 87 -5.80 7.95 2.25
CA ALA A 87 -5.71 7.22 1.01
C ALA A 87 -4.87 5.94 1.19
N SER A 88 -5.36 4.85 0.58
CA SER A 88 -4.62 3.62 0.36
C SER A 88 -4.13 3.63 -1.08
N GLY A 89 -2.84 3.88 -1.28
CA GLY A 89 -2.27 4.10 -2.60
C GLY A 89 -0.75 4.12 -2.60
N ALA A 90 -0.17 4.51 -3.73
CA ALA A 90 1.26 4.49 -3.95
C ALA A 90 2.02 5.52 -3.11
N TYR A 91 3.15 5.11 -2.54
CA TYR A 91 4.06 6.00 -1.81
C TYR A 91 4.55 7.17 -2.69
N SER A 92 4.76 6.94 -3.99
CA SER A 92 5.16 7.98 -4.94
C SER A 92 4.26 9.23 -4.92
N ASN A 93 2.99 9.09 -4.51
CA ASN A 93 2.07 10.21 -4.37
C ASN A 93 2.53 11.23 -3.31
N THR A 94 3.16 10.78 -2.22
CA THR A 94 3.66 11.70 -1.18
C THR A 94 4.78 12.58 -1.72
N LEU A 95 5.65 12.02 -2.58
CA LEU A 95 6.74 12.75 -3.23
C LEU A 95 6.25 13.72 -4.31
N THR A 96 5.32 13.28 -5.18
CA THR A 96 4.76 14.17 -6.21
C THR A 96 3.96 15.32 -5.61
N MET A 97 3.29 15.09 -4.48
CA MET A 97 2.58 16.14 -3.76
C MET A 97 3.53 17.05 -2.99
N ALA A 98 4.63 16.53 -2.45
CA ALA A 98 5.67 17.35 -1.83
C ALA A 98 6.30 18.33 -2.84
N ALA A 99 6.52 17.90 -4.10
CA ALA A 99 6.97 18.77 -5.18
C ALA A 99 6.00 19.93 -5.48
N LYS A 100 4.71 19.76 -5.15
CA LYS A 100 3.67 20.77 -5.26
C LYS A 100 3.42 21.57 -3.96
N GLY A 101 4.31 21.42 -2.97
CA GLY A 101 4.19 22.09 -1.67
C GLY A 101 3.15 21.48 -0.72
N GLN A 102 2.57 20.33 -1.05
CA GLN A 102 1.59 19.63 -0.22
C GLN A 102 2.29 18.60 0.69
N LYS A 103 1.96 18.60 1.97
CA LYS A 103 2.61 17.71 2.96
C LYS A 103 1.75 16.48 3.22
N LEU A 104 2.03 15.40 2.51
CA LEU A 104 1.49 14.07 2.78
C LEU A 104 2.55 13.20 3.43
N LYS A 105 2.15 12.30 4.32
CA LYS A 105 3.04 11.28 4.89
C LYS A 105 2.41 9.90 4.78
N ASN A 106 3.21 8.95 4.30
CA ASN A 106 2.87 7.53 4.42
C ASN A 106 3.20 7.07 5.84
N PHE A 107 2.30 6.35 6.49
CA PHE A 107 2.48 5.93 7.89
C PHE A 107 2.49 4.40 8.06
N VAL A 108 2.19 3.64 7.00
CA VAL A 108 2.36 2.19 6.94
C VAL A 108 2.39 1.72 5.50
N VAL A 109 3.36 0.89 5.14
CA VAL A 109 3.46 0.23 3.83
C VAL A 109 2.86 -1.17 3.91
N SER A 110 2.00 -1.50 2.99
CA SER A 110 1.44 -2.85 2.82
C SER A 110 2.18 -3.68 1.78
N VAL A 111 2.86 -3.02 0.82
CA VAL A 111 3.59 -3.66 -0.28
C VAL A 111 4.94 -2.97 -0.47
N ARG A 112 6.02 -3.73 -0.29
CA ARG A 112 7.42 -3.24 -0.38
C ARG A 112 7.98 -3.20 -1.81
N TYR A 113 7.29 -3.84 -2.77
CA TYR A 113 7.59 -3.79 -4.22
C TYR A 113 6.33 -3.34 -4.94
N PRO A 114 6.40 -2.77 -6.16
CA PRO A 114 5.20 -2.32 -6.87
C PRO A 114 4.17 -3.40 -7.14
N ALA A 115 4.60 -4.66 -7.27
CA ALA A 115 3.75 -5.80 -7.61
C ALA A 115 2.93 -5.53 -8.88
N LEU A 116 3.55 -4.83 -9.83
CA LEU A 116 2.99 -4.46 -11.13
C LEU A 116 3.74 -5.22 -12.23
N THR A 117 3.03 -5.52 -13.30
CA THR A 117 3.59 -6.14 -14.50
C THR A 117 3.36 -5.22 -15.69
N ILE A 118 4.39 -5.08 -16.53
CA ILE A 118 4.33 -4.36 -17.80
C ILE A 118 4.40 -5.38 -18.92
N ALA A 119 3.46 -5.30 -19.83
CA ALA A 119 3.38 -6.24 -20.95
C ALA A 119 2.93 -5.54 -22.23
N VAL A 120 3.35 -6.10 -23.37
CA VAL A 120 2.83 -5.73 -24.68
C VAL A 120 1.84 -6.78 -25.18
N SER A 121 0.84 -6.35 -25.94
CA SER A 121 -0.10 -7.27 -26.60
C SER A 121 0.65 -8.27 -27.49
N LYS A 122 0.19 -9.50 -27.53
CA LYS A 122 0.72 -10.51 -28.48
C LYS A 122 0.72 -10.03 -29.94
N ARG A 123 -0.20 -9.15 -30.31
CA ARG A 123 -0.28 -8.57 -31.68
C ARG A 123 0.95 -7.73 -32.04
N VAL A 124 1.65 -7.16 -31.06
CA VAL A 124 2.83 -6.31 -31.27
C VAL A 124 4.11 -6.89 -30.65
N ALA A 125 4.02 -8.06 -30.04
CA ALA A 125 5.10 -8.68 -29.26
C ALA A 125 6.40 -8.91 -30.06
N ASP A 126 6.29 -9.24 -31.34
CA ASP A 126 7.45 -9.49 -32.21
C ASP A 126 8.20 -8.20 -32.56
N ARG A 127 7.53 -7.05 -32.47
CA ARG A 127 8.14 -5.72 -32.73
C ARG A 127 8.82 -5.15 -31.49
N TYR A 128 8.57 -5.72 -30.31
CA TYR A 128 9.14 -5.22 -29.06
C TYR A 128 10.45 -5.96 -28.70
N GLN A 129 11.55 -5.24 -28.70
CA GLN A 129 12.86 -5.70 -28.27
C GLN A 129 13.42 -4.84 -27.11
N SER A 130 13.01 -3.57 -27.02
CA SER A 130 13.50 -2.63 -26.01
C SER A 130 12.47 -1.51 -25.75
N PRO A 131 12.62 -0.72 -24.68
CA PRO A 131 11.68 0.37 -24.36
C PRO A 131 11.49 1.40 -25.48
N LYS A 132 12.46 1.62 -26.37
CA LYS A 132 12.32 2.54 -27.52
C LYS A 132 11.22 2.11 -28.50
N ASP A 133 10.90 0.82 -28.53
CA ASP A 133 9.91 0.24 -29.45
C ASP A 133 8.46 0.50 -28.99
N LEU A 134 8.28 1.11 -27.81
CA LEU A 134 6.98 1.59 -27.31
C LEU A 134 6.50 2.86 -28.05
N ARG A 135 7.35 3.50 -28.86
CA ARG A 135 6.99 4.72 -29.62
C ARG A 135 5.72 4.50 -30.45
N GLY A 136 4.76 5.43 -30.29
CA GLY A 136 3.47 5.41 -30.99
C GLY A 136 2.45 4.42 -30.45
N MET A 137 2.79 3.61 -29.43
CA MET A 137 1.87 2.65 -28.85
C MET A 137 0.84 3.32 -27.93
N LYS A 138 -0.34 2.70 -27.85
CA LYS A 138 -1.37 3.00 -26.85
C LYS A 138 -1.07 2.17 -25.61
N ILE A 139 -0.76 2.83 -24.49
CA ILE A 139 -0.36 2.16 -23.24
C ILE A 139 -1.46 2.33 -22.21
N GLY A 140 -2.06 1.21 -21.78
CA GLY A 140 -3.04 1.15 -20.72
C GLY A 140 -2.38 1.31 -19.36
N VAL A 141 -2.89 2.24 -18.55
CA VAL A 141 -2.53 2.47 -17.14
C VAL A 141 -3.79 2.45 -16.29
N SER A 142 -3.68 2.27 -14.96
CA SER A 142 -4.88 2.31 -14.11
C SER A 142 -5.64 3.62 -14.27
N ALA A 143 -4.95 4.76 -14.16
CA ALA A 143 -5.45 6.09 -14.52
C ALA A 143 -4.26 7.00 -14.84
N PRO A 144 -4.41 7.98 -15.75
CA PRO A 144 -3.39 9.01 -15.95
C PRO A 144 -3.03 9.70 -14.63
N GLY A 145 -1.72 9.87 -14.35
CA GLY A 145 -1.21 10.45 -13.11
C GLY A 145 -1.09 9.47 -11.93
N SER A 146 -1.51 8.21 -12.06
CA SER A 146 -1.28 7.16 -11.07
C SER A 146 0.15 6.62 -11.12
N SER A 147 0.58 5.82 -10.12
CA SER A 147 1.90 5.19 -10.09
C SER A 147 2.17 4.32 -11.34
N THR A 148 1.15 3.64 -11.86
CA THR A 148 1.27 2.90 -13.12
C THR A 148 1.71 3.81 -14.28
N HIS A 149 1.17 5.03 -14.37
CA HIS A 149 1.64 6.01 -15.35
C HIS A 149 3.08 6.47 -15.07
N MET A 150 3.44 6.70 -13.80
CA MET A 150 4.80 7.10 -13.42
C MET A 150 5.83 6.01 -13.77
N ILE A 151 5.50 4.75 -13.53
CA ILE A 151 6.37 3.61 -13.86
C ILE A 151 6.52 3.44 -15.37
N VAL A 152 5.44 3.65 -16.16
CA VAL A 152 5.54 3.71 -17.62
C VAL A 152 6.51 4.80 -18.05
N ASN A 153 6.40 6.02 -17.49
CA ASN A 153 7.31 7.12 -17.83
C ASN A 153 8.77 6.79 -17.52
N HIS A 154 9.02 6.09 -16.40
CA HIS A 154 10.36 5.60 -16.09
C HIS A 154 10.86 4.60 -17.15
N LEU A 155 10.01 3.65 -17.58
CA LEU A 155 10.38 2.71 -18.65
C LEU A 155 10.64 3.42 -19.96
N LEU A 156 9.79 4.39 -20.34
CA LEU A 156 9.96 5.21 -21.54
C LEU A 156 11.29 5.97 -21.52
N SER A 157 11.64 6.57 -20.38
CA SER A 157 12.89 7.32 -20.23
C SER A 157 14.14 6.46 -20.47
N LYS A 158 14.10 5.16 -20.09
CA LYS A 158 15.16 4.19 -20.41
C LYS A 158 15.33 3.95 -21.91
N GLY A 159 14.25 4.15 -22.69
CA GLY A 159 14.27 4.09 -24.16
C GLY A 159 14.50 5.44 -24.85
N GLY A 160 14.80 6.50 -24.09
CA GLY A 160 14.91 7.86 -24.63
C GLY A 160 13.58 8.44 -25.11
N LEU A 161 12.46 7.95 -24.56
CA LEU A 161 11.10 8.40 -24.87
C LEU A 161 10.51 9.21 -23.70
N THR A 162 9.43 9.92 -24.03
CA THR A 162 8.60 10.67 -23.07
C THR A 162 7.14 10.26 -23.21
N SER A 163 6.26 10.74 -22.35
CA SER A 163 4.81 10.53 -22.47
C SER A 163 4.23 11.06 -23.80
N ASN A 164 4.90 12.03 -24.46
CA ASN A 164 4.45 12.59 -25.73
C ASN A 164 4.72 11.65 -26.92
N ASP A 165 5.55 10.64 -26.73
CA ASP A 165 5.88 9.64 -27.75
C ASP A 165 4.89 8.46 -27.81
N VAL A 166 3.93 8.41 -26.87
CA VAL A 166 2.94 7.33 -26.73
C VAL A 166 1.56 7.90 -26.41
N SER A 167 0.51 7.06 -26.46
CA SER A 167 -0.82 7.44 -26.00
C SER A 167 -1.12 6.76 -24.66
N ILE A 168 -1.30 7.52 -23.58
CA ILE A 168 -1.63 6.98 -22.25
C ILE A 168 -3.14 6.87 -22.10
N ILE A 169 -3.64 5.64 -21.90
CA ILE A 169 -5.07 5.31 -21.79
C ILE A 169 -5.39 4.81 -20.40
N GLY A 170 -6.36 5.44 -19.72
CA GLY A 170 -6.87 4.96 -18.42
C GLY A 170 -7.80 3.76 -18.63
N VAL A 171 -7.40 2.57 -18.18
CA VAL A 171 -8.18 1.33 -18.36
C VAL A 171 -8.71 0.76 -17.03
N GLY A 172 -8.40 1.40 -15.90
CA GLY A 172 -8.76 0.90 -14.57
C GLY A 172 -7.92 -0.29 -14.11
N THR A 173 -8.44 -1.03 -13.12
CA THR A 173 -7.71 -2.11 -12.42
C THR A 173 -8.55 -3.39 -12.30
N SER A 174 -9.51 -3.61 -13.21
CA SER A 174 -10.47 -4.71 -13.16
C SER A 174 -10.73 -5.30 -14.56
N ALA A 175 -11.85 -5.99 -14.76
CA ALA A 175 -12.23 -6.61 -16.03
C ALA A 175 -12.20 -5.66 -17.24
N GLY A 176 -12.42 -4.34 -17.03
CA GLY A 176 -12.28 -3.35 -18.10
C GLY A 176 -10.88 -3.28 -18.68
N ALA A 177 -9.84 -3.44 -17.87
CA ALA A 177 -8.43 -3.46 -18.31
C ALA A 177 -8.13 -4.72 -19.16
N VAL A 178 -8.68 -5.87 -18.76
CA VAL A 178 -8.60 -7.12 -19.52
C VAL A 178 -9.26 -6.92 -20.90
N ALA A 179 -10.50 -6.45 -20.91
CA ALA A 179 -11.26 -6.23 -22.15
C ALA A 179 -10.58 -5.23 -23.10
N ALA A 180 -10.00 -4.14 -22.59
CA ALA A 180 -9.28 -3.17 -23.41
C ALA A 180 -8.09 -3.80 -24.16
N MET A 181 -7.34 -4.70 -23.50
CA MET A 181 -6.24 -5.43 -24.12
C MET A 181 -6.74 -6.42 -25.17
N GLU A 182 -7.73 -7.24 -24.83
CA GLU A 182 -8.28 -8.28 -25.71
C GLU A 182 -8.91 -7.70 -26.98
N LYS A 183 -9.66 -6.59 -26.84
CA LYS A 183 -10.28 -5.90 -27.99
C LYS A 183 -9.27 -5.10 -28.82
N GLY A 184 -8.02 -4.98 -28.38
CA GLY A 184 -6.99 -4.22 -29.08
C GLY A 184 -7.14 -2.70 -28.99
N GLU A 185 -7.80 -2.21 -27.97
CA GLU A 185 -7.92 -0.79 -27.68
C GLU A 185 -6.58 -0.20 -27.18
N ILE A 186 -5.71 -1.06 -26.62
CA ILE A 186 -4.35 -0.75 -26.17
C ILE A 186 -3.33 -1.76 -26.75
N ASP A 187 -2.09 -1.33 -26.91
CA ASP A 187 -0.97 -2.12 -27.42
C ASP A 187 -0.07 -2.65 -26.30
N ALA A 188 0.00 -1.93 -25.21
CA ALA A 188 0.74 -2.31 -24.00
C ALA A 188 -0.09 -1.99 -22.75
N ILE A 189 0.23 -2.60 -21.63
CA ILE A 189 -0.45 -2.40 -20.36
C ILE A 189 0.55 -2.47 -19.20
N ILE A 190 0.31 -1.66 -18.18
CA ILE A 190 0.82 -1.88 -16.83
C ILE A 190 -0.34 -2.00 -15.85
N ASN A 191 -0.38 -3.08 -15.11
CA ASN A 191 -1.43 -3.30 -14.12
C ASN A 191 -0.95 -4.23 -13.01
N SER A 192 -1.78 -4.37 -11.98
CA SER A 192 -1.60 -5.34 -10.89
C SER A 192 -2.37 -6.63 -11.17
N ASP A 193 -2.10 -7.64 -10.36
CA ASP A 193 -2.91 -8.84 -10.31
C ASP A 193 -4.26 -8.58 -9.60
N PRO A 194 -5.30 -9.30 -10.01
CA PRO A 194 -5.31 -10.46 -10.90
C PRO A 194 -5.40 -10.15 -12.42
N VAL A 195 -5.50 -8.86 -12.82
CA VAL A 195 -5.61 -8.46 -14.25
C VAL A 195 -4.46 -9.04 -15.07
N MET A 196 -3.22 -8.89 -14.60
CA MET A 196 -2.06 -9.35 -15.37
C MET A 196 -1.97 -10.87 -15.45
N THR A 197 -2.27 -11.58 -14.36
CA THR A 197 -2.30 -13.06 -14.39
C THR A 197 -3.39 -13.57 -15.35
N LYS A 198 -4.55 -12.89 -15.43
CA LYS A 198 -5.60 -13.24 -16.42
C LYS A 198 -5.09 -13.08 -17.84
N LEU A 199 -4.50 -11.94 -18.18
CA LEU A 199 -3.96 -11.68 -19.53
C LEU A 199 -2.81 -12.63 -19.90
N GLU A 200 -1.99 -13.05 -18.92
CA GLU A 200 -0.94 -14.06 -19.11
C GLU A 200 -1.55 -15.45 -19.37
N ALA A 201 -2.55 -15.87 -18.57
CA ALA A 201 -3.23 -17.15 -18.72
C ALA A 201 -3.95 -17.28 -20.08
N ASP A 202 -4.53 -16.20 -20.57
CA ASP A 202 -5.20 -16.13 -21.86
C ASP A 202 -4.19 -15.99 -23.05
N ASN A 203 -2.88 -15.97 -22.76
CA ASN A 203 -1.83 -15.74 -23.74
C ASN A 203 -2.04 -14.45 -24.56
N ALA A 204 -2.69 -13.45 -23.98
CA ALA A 204 -3.01 -12.18 -24.63
C ALA A 204 -1.81 -11.22 -24.69
N VAL A 205 -0.81 -11.42 -23.82
CA VAL A 205 0.32 -10.50 -23.65
C VAL A 205 1.67 -11.21 -23.61
N LYS A 206 2.74 -10.45 -23.88
CA LYS A 206 4.15 -10.78 -23.59
C LYS A 206 4.62 -9.84 -22.49
N VAL A 207 4.99 -10.38 -21.34
CA VAL A 207 5.59 -9.62 -20.24
C VAL A 207 6.95 -9.08 -20.68
N ILE A 208 7.20 -7.80 -20.43
CA ILE A 208 8.43 -7.08 -20.77
C ILE A 208 9.18 -6.55 -19.55
N ALA A 209 8.48 -6.35 -18.44
CA ALA A 209 9.05 -6.08 -17.13
C ALA A 209 8.03 -6.44 -16.04
N GLU A 210 8.51 -6.86 -14.88
CA GLU A 210 7.64 -7.12 -13.72
C GLU A 210 8.31 -6.67 -12.42
N THR A 211 7.49 -6.38 -11.44
CA THR A 211 7.95 -5.95 -10.11
C THR A 211 7.23 -6.70 -8.98
N ARG A 212 6.74 -7.93 -9.28
CA ARG A 212 6.14 -8.84 -8.30
C ARG A 212 7.17 -9.37 -7.31
N THR A 213 8.45 -9.37 -7.70
CA THR A 213 9.57 -9.91 -6.94
C THR A 213 10.63 -8.86 -6.65
N SER A 214 11.48 -9.14 -5.66
CA SER A 214 12.66 -8.33 -5.36
C SER A 214 13.56 -8.18 -6.57
N LYS A 215 13.82 -9.30 -7.28
CA LYS A 215 14.67 -9.29 -8.48
C LYS A 215 14.12 -8.39 -9.58
N GLY A 216 12.84 -8.53 -9.93
CA GLY A 216 12.22 -7.72 -10.98
C GLY A 216 12.20 -6.23 -10.61
N THR A 217 12.00 -5.93 -9.33
CA THR A 217 12.07 -4.55 -8.80
C THR A 217 13.48 -3.99 -8.91
N GLN A 218 14.50 -4.77 -8.54
CA GLN A 218 15.92 -4.40 -8.70
C GLN A 218 16.28 -4.16 -10.18
N ASP A 219 15.84 -5.04 -11.08
CA ASP A 219 16.13 -4.94 -12.51
C ASP A 219 15.53 -3.64 -13.12
N LEU A 220 14.33 -3.24 -12.67
CA LEU A 220 13.65 -2.06 -13.23
C LEU A 220 14.13 -0.76 -12.58
N PHE A 221 14.30 -0.70 -11.25
CA PHE A 221 14.54 0.53 -10.49
C PHE A 221 15.94 0.64 -9.89
N GLY A 222 16.70 -0.43 -9.84
CA GLY A 222 18.04 -0.46 -9.24
C GLY A 222 18.03 -0.64 -7.71
N GLY A 223 16.89 -0.94 -7.10
CA GLY A 223 16.79 -1.18 -5.66
C GLY A 223 15.33 -1.29 -5.16
N PRO A 224 15.12 -1.26 -3.83
CA PRO A 224 13.79 -1.36 -3.24
C PRO A 224 12.91 -0.18 -3.66
N TYR A 225 11.63 -0.46 -3.91
CA TYR A 225 10.66 0.53 -4.36
C TYR A 225 9.33 0.33 -3.61
N PRO A 226 9.16 0.92 -2.40
CA PRO A 226 7.91 0.84 -1.66
C PRO A 226 6.76 1.42 -2.48
N GLU A 227 5.62 0.74 -2.49
CA GLU A 227 4.49 1.13 -3.34
C GLU A 227 3.21 1.33 -2.56
N ALA A 228 2.42 0.31 -2.30
CA ALA A 228 1.12 0.47 -1.66
C ALA A 228 1.23 0.64 -0.14
N GLY A 229 0.47 1.60 0.40
CA GLY A 229 0.40 1.88 1.82
C GLY A 229 -0.71 2.86 2.15
N LEU A 230 -0.82 3.22 3.43
CA LEU A 230 -1.74 4.27 3.88
C LEU A 230 -0.99 5.58 4.06
N TYR A 231 -1.55 6.65 3.50
CA TYR A 231 -1.04 8.01 3.68
C TYR A 231 -2.18 9.01 3.91
N ALA A 232 -1.86 10.09 4.62
CA ALA A 232 -2.77 11.19 4.89
C ALA A 232 -2.02 12.53 4.86
N THR A 233 -2.75 13.64 4.99
CA THR A 233 -2.12 14.94 5.17
C THR A 233 -1.38 15.00 6.51
N ALA A 234 -0.25 15.70 6.56
CA ALA A 234 0.52 15.86 7.80
C ALA A 234 -0.34 16.47 8.93
N ASP A 235 -1.27 17.36 8.58
CA ASP A 235 -2.21 17.98 9.53
C ASP A 235 -3.21 16.97 10.10
N PHE A 236 -3.74 16.06 9.27
CA PHE A 236 -4.62 15.00 9.74
C PHE A 236 -3.90 14.06 10.71
N ILE A 237 -2.67 13.64 10.36
CA ILE A 237 -1.82 12.79 11.20
C ILE A 237 -1.53 13.46 12.55
N ALA A 238 -1.17 14.75 12.53
CA ALA A 238 -0.85 15.51 13.75
C ALA A 238 -2.05 15.67 14.69
N ARG A 239 -3.26 15.85 14.12
CA ARG A 239 -4.49 16.02 14.92
C ARG A 239 -5.12 14.70 15.38
N ASN A 240 -4.77 13.57 14.75
CA ASN A 240 -5.40 12.28 14.99
C ASN A 240 -4.38 11.14 15.21
N PRO A 241 -3.35 11.32 16.07
CA PRO A 241 -2.27 10.33 16.21
C PRO A 241 -2.75 8.96 16.68
N ASN A 242 -3.75 8.87 17.56
CA ASN A 242 -4.29 7.58 18.00
C ASN A 242 -5.14 6.90 16.92
N THR A 243 -5.86 7.67 16.12
CA THR A 243 -6.58 7.15 14.93
C THR A 243 -5.59 6.57 13.92
N ILE A 244 -4.49 7.26 13.62
CA ILE A 244 -3.43 6.79 12.72
C ILE A 244 -2.75 5.54 13.30
N GLN A 245 -2.49 5.49 14.60
CA GLN A 245 -1.94 4.31 15.26
C GLN A 245 -2.90 3.11 15.16
N ALA A 246 -4.19 3.33 15.39
CA ALA A 246 -5.22 2.29 15.26
C ALA A 246 -5.33 1.73 13.83
N LEU A 247 -5.32 2.61 12.81
CA LEU A 247 -5.27 2.21 11.40
C LEU A 247 -4.01 1.38 11.11
N THR A 248 -2.86 1.85 11.57
CA THR A 248 -1.58 1.17 11.37
C THR A 248 -1.57 -0.19 12.05
N ASN A 249 -2.06 -0.29 13.28
CA ASN A 249 -2.20 -1.54 14.01
C ASN A 249 -2.99 -2.58 13.21
N ALA A 250 -4.13 -2.19 12.64
CA ALA A 250 -4.97 -3.08 11.85
C ALA A 250 -4.26 -3.58 10.58
N ILE A 251 -3.54 -2.71 9.86
CA ILE A 251 -2.79 -3.09 8.65
C ILE A 251 -1.60 -3.98 8.98
N VAL A 252 -0.78 -3.63 9.98
CA VAL A 252 0.37 -4.46 10.39
C VAL A 252 -0.11 -5.83 10.87
N ARG A 253 -1.20 -5.90 11.64
CA ARG A 253 -1.80 -7.18 12.05
C ARG A 253 -2.25 -8.00 10.84
N ALA A 254 -2.81 -7.37 9.82
CA ALA A 254 -3.21 -8.05 8.58
C ALA A 254 -2.00 -8.59 7.81
N THR A 255 -0.95 -7.78 7.64
CA THR A 255 0.28 -8.24 6.95
C THR A 255 0.97 -9.37 7.70
N LEU A 256 1.08 -9.29 9.03
CA LEU A 256 1.65 -10.36 9.85
C LEU A 256 0.83 -11.65 9.76
N TRP A 257 -0.51 -11.56 9.84
CA TRP A 257 -1.39 -12.73 9.66
C TRP A 257 -1.20 -13.37 8.27
N MET A 258 -1.11 -12.56 7.20
CA MET A 258 -0.91 -13.07 5.84
C MET A 258 0.41 -13.83 5.65
N GLN A 259 1.44 -13.61 6.49
CA GLN A 259 2.70 -14.34 6.42
C GLN A 259 2.56 -15.83 6.84
N THR A 260 1.57 -16.14 7.67
CA THR A 260 1.36 -17.47 8.24
C THR A 260 0.07 -18.14 7.77
N ALA A 261 -0.83 -17.37 7.13
CA ALA A 261 -2.11 -17.84 6.67
C ALA A 261 -1.96 -18.85 5.50
N SER A 262 -2.77 -19.88 5.51
CA SER A 262 -2.91 -20.78 4.35
C SER A 262 -3.57 -20.05 3.17
N ILE A 263 -3.40 -20.60 1.97
CA ILE A 263 -4.03 -20.05 0.76
C ILE A 263 -5.57 -20.11 0.88
N GLU A 264 -6.08 -21.15 1.52
CA GLU A 264 -7.50 -21.33 1.81
C GLU A 264 -8.00 -20.24 2.77
N ASP A 265 -7.23 -19.89 3.80
CA ASP A 265 -7.55 -18.82 4.73
C ASP A 265 -7.57 -17.44 4.02
N ILE A 266 -6.58 -17.18 3.15
CA ILE A 266 -6.59 -15.97 2.32
C ILE A 266 -7.87 -15.93 1.48
N ALA A 267 -8.21 -17.02 0.78
CA ALA A 267 -9.40 -17.10 -0.06
C ALA A 267 -10.70 -16.88 0.71
N ALA A 268 -10.78 -17.38 1.95
CA ALA A 268 -11.97 -17.23 2.82
C ALA A 268 -12.19 -15.80 3.32
N ASN A 269 -11.15 -14.96 3.27
CA ASN A 269 -11.16 -13.58 3.74
C ASN A 269 -11.13 -12.54 2.58
N VAL A 270 -11.43 -12.97 1.34
CA VAL A 270 -11.52 -12.07 0.17
C VAL A 270 -12.92 -12.17 -0.44
N PRO A 271 -13.65 -11.05 -0.56
CA PRO A 271 -14.94 -11.04 -1.24
C PRO A 271 -14.84 -11.51 -2.69
N ALA A 272 -15.83 -12.27 -3.16
CA ALA A 272 -15.81 -12.91 -4.48
C ALA A 272 -15.68 -11.91 -5.64
N GLU A 273 -16.25 -10.71 -5.47
CA GLU A 273 -16.17 -9.63 -6.46
C GLU A 273 -14.75 -9.13 -6.74
N TYR A 274 -13.79 -9.38 -5.84
CA TYR A 274 -12.37 -8.98 -6.02
C TYR A 274 -11.56 -10.02 -6.80
N MET A 275 -12.14 -11.21 -7.02
CA MET A 275 -11.47 -12.35 -7.64
C MET A 275 -11.63 -12.40 -9.16
N LEU A 276 -12.19 -11.38 -9.81
CA LEU A 276 -12.55 -11.35 -11.25
C LEU A 276 -13.39 -12.56 -11.70
N GLY A 277 -14.18 -13.15 -10.78
CA GLY A 277 -15.01 -14.34 -11.05
C GLY A 277 -14.25 -15.68 -11.06
N GLU A 278 -12.93 -15.68 -10.88
CA GLU A 278 -12.07 -16.87 -11.00
C GLU A 278 -11.19 -17.05 -9.74
N LYS A 279 -11.72 -17.75 -8.72
CA LYS A 279 -11.00 -17.98 -7.46
C LYS A 279 -9.63 -18.63 -7.67
N GLY A 280 -9.50 -19.63 -8.54
CA GLY A 280 -8.22 -20.31 -8.80
C GLY A 280 -7.17 -19.35 -9.35
N LEU A 281 -7.54 -18.55 -10.34
CA LEU A 281 -6.67 -17.53 -10.94
C LEU A 281 -6.25 -16.47 -9.89
N TYR A 282 -7.15 -16.06 -9.02
CA TYR A 282 -6.84 -15.10 -7.95
C TYR A 282 -5.80 -15.67 -6.99
N LEU A 283 -5.92 -16.94 -6.59
CA LEU A 283 -4.97 -17.59 -5.70
C LEU A 283 -3.59 -17.81 -6.36
N ASP A 284 -3.57 -18.13 -7.64
CA ASP A 284 -2.33 -18.22 -8.40
C ASP A 284 -1.65 -16.85 -8.54
N SER A 285 -2.44 -15.79 -8.71
CA SER A 285 -1.95 -14.41 -8.68
C SER A 285 -1.33 -14.05 -7.33
N TYR A 286 -1.99 -14.44 -6.22
CA TYR A 286 -1.48 -14.21 -4.88
C TYR A 286 -0.11 -14.91 -4.67
N LYS A 287 0.04 -16.16 -5.10
CA LYS A 287 1.31 -16.88 -5.04
C LYS A 287 2.45 -16.17 -5.77
N LYS A 288 2.16 -15.59 -6.95
CA LYS A 288 3.15 -14.87 -7.76
C LYS A 288 3.69 -13.60 -7.09
N MET A 289 2.86 -12.92 -6.28
CA MET A 289 3.23 -11.64 -5.68
C MET A 289 3.32 -11.64 -4.15
N HIS A 290 3.10 -12.77 -3.51
CA HIS A 290 3.10 -12.89 -2.04
C HIS A 290 4.36 -12.27 -1.41
N GLU A 291 5.54 -12.43 -2.05
CA GLU A 291 6.79 -11.82 -1.61
C GLU A 291 6.73 -10.29 -1.54
N ALA A 292 5.88 -9.65 -2.33
CA ALA A 292 5.78 -8.20 -2.37
C ALA A 292 5.11 -7.61 -1.12
N HIS A 293 4.29 -8.38 -0.39
CA HIS A 293 3.68 -7.89 0.83
C HIS A 293 4.73 -7.53 1.88
N SER A 294 4.52 -6.39 2.54
CA SER A 294 5.46 -5.90 3.55
C SER A 294 5.45 -6.80 4.78
N PRO A 295 6.60 -7.23 5.29
CA PRO A 295 6.68 -8.03 6.51
C PRO A 295 6.52 -7.19 7.78
N ASP A 296 6.67 -5.87 7.71
CA ASP A 296 6.83 -4.98 8.86
C ASP A 296 6.10 -3.63 8.76
N GLY A 297 5.61 -3.28 7.58
CA GLY A 297 4.93 -2.00 7.35
C GLY A 297 5.85 -0.78 7.22
N LEU A 298 7.18 -0.97 7.20
CA LEU A 298 8.16 0.10 7.24
C LEU A 298 8.58 0.57 5.83
N ILE A 299 8.85 1.87 5.69
CA ILE A 299 9.56 2.45 4.54
C ILE A 299 11.04 2.57 4.89
N THR A 300 11.91 1.98 4.07
CA THR A 300 13.36 2.19 4.18
C THR A 300 13.76 3.53 3.55
N LYS A 301 14.75 4.20 4.12
CA LYS A 301 15.31 5.44 3.54
C LYS A 301 15.82 5.20 2.12
N GLU A 302 16.46 4.06 1.87
CA GLU A 302 16.93 3.67 0.54
C GLU A 302 15.75 3.58 -0.45
N GLY A 303 14.68 2.86 -0.08
CA GLY A 303 13.49 2.72 -0.92
C GLY A 303 12.86 4.07 -1.23
N ALA A 304 12.69 4.92 -0.22
CA ALA A 304 12.18 6.28 -0.41
C ALA A 304 13.05 7.10 -1.38
N GLN A 305 14.37 6.99 -1.26
CA GLN A 305 15.30 7.69 -2.14
C GLN A 305 15.24 7.16 -3.58
N ILE A 306 15.09 5.85 -3.78
CA ILE A 306 14.94 5.25 -5.11
C ILE A 306 13.65 5.74 -5.77
N VAL A 307 12.52 5.75 -5.05
CA VAL A 307 11.26 6.30 -5.60
C VAL A 307 11.45 7.76 -6.01
N HIS A 308 12.10 8.57 -5.18
CA HIS A 308 12.42 9.97 -5.51
C HIS A 308 13.27 10.08 -6.77
N ASN A 309 14.36 9.31 -6.87
CA ASN A 309 15.26 9.35 -8.01
C ASN A 309 14.57 8.93 -9.32
N VAL A 310 13.72 7.89 -9.24
CA VAL A 310 12.91 7.43 -10.37
C VAL A 310 11.98 8.54 -10.86
N LEU A 311 11.26 9.21 -9.95
CA LEU A 311 10.38 10.32 -10.32
C LEU A 311 11.15 11.53 -10.86
N ALA A 312 12.26 11.89 -10.25
CA ALA A 312 13.11 13.02 -10.66
C ALA A 312 13.74 12.82 -12.05
N ALA A 313 13.84 11.59 -12.54
CA ALA A 313 14.37 11.30 -13.87
C ALA A 313 13.48 11.81 -15.01
N PHE A 314 12.17 11.95 -14.79
CA PHE A 314 11.21 12.38 -15.82
C PHE A 314 10.22 13.46 -15.36
N LEU A 315 10.19 13.84 -14.07
CA LEU A 315 9.36 14.91 -13.53
C LEU A 315 10.25 16.10 -13.12
N PRO A 316 10.32 17.16 -13.95
CA PRO A 316 11.14 18.34 -13.64
C PRO A 316 10.81 18.99 -12.30
N GLU A 317 9.53 18.99 -11.90
CA GLU A 317 9.06 19.55 -10.62
C GLU A 317 9.60 18.76 -9.41
N VAL A 318 9.70 17.43 -9.50
CA VAL A 318 10.30 16.60 -8.44
C VAL A 318 11.81 16.82 -8.39
N LYS A 319 12.45 16.90 -9.55
CA LYS A 319 13.88 17.17 -9.66
C LYS A 319 14.26 18.54 -9.10
N ALA A 320 13.43 19.56 -9.33
CA ALA A 320 13.68 20.93 -8.88
C ALA A 320 13.34 21.13 -7.40
N ALA A 321 12.42 20.35 -6.85
CA ALA A 321 12.01 20.45 -5.46
C ALA A 321 13.08 19.83 -4.55
N ASN A 322 13.48 20.56 -3.52
CA ASN A 322 14.43 20.06 -2.52
C ASN A 322 13.71 19.18 -1.48
N ILE A 323 13.22 18.02 -1.92
CA ILE A 323 12.43 17.10 -1.10
C ILE A 323 13.38 16.32 -0.18
N LYS A 324 13.18 16.45 1.13
CA LYS A 324 13.73 15.52 2.11
C LYS A 324 12.81 14.31 2.19
N VAL A 325 13.26 13.16 1.70
CA VAL A 325 12.41 11.95 1.61
C VAL A 325 11.89 11.52 2.98
N GLU A 326 12.63 11.77 4.05
CA GLU A 326 12.24 11.48 5.43
C GLU A 326 11.00 12.28 5.89
N ASP A 327 10.68 13.41 5.25
CA ASP A 327 9.48 14.20 5.55
C ASP A 327 8.21 13.60 4.92
N THR A 328 8.35 12.61 4.04
CA THR A 328 7.25 12.03 3.26
C THR A 328 6.68 10.73 3.83
N TYR A 329 7.24 10.25 4.94
CA TYR A 329 6.74 9.08 5.68
C TYR A 329 6.95 9.23 7.19
N ASP A 330 6.30 8.36 7.98
CA ASP A 330 6.41 8.32 9.43
C ASP A 330 6.31 6.88 9.94
N ASN A 331 7.45 6.23 10.11
CA ASN A 331 7.55 4.83 10.53
C ASN A 331 7.18 4.59 12.00
N ARG A 332 7.09 5.62 12.85
CA ARG A 332 6.82 5.47 14.30
C ARG A 332 5.57 4.64 14.56
N PHE A 333 4.53 4.81 13.74
CA PHE A 333 3.26 4.09 13.89
C PHE A 333 3.42 2.60 13.58
N ALA A 334 4.14 2.24 12.51
CA ALA A 334 4.42 0.85 12.15
C ALA A 334 5.34 0.18 13.18
N GLU A 335 6.39 0.86 13.66
CA GLU A 335 7.27 0.38 14.72
C GLU A 335 6.50 0.07 16.01
N ASN A 336 5.57 0.95 16.42
CA ASN A 336 4.71 0.72 17.57
C ASN A 336 3.75 -0.46 17.37
N ALA A 337 3.18 -0.61 16.16
CA ALA A 337 2.32 -1.73 15.83
C ALA A 337 3.08 -3.06 15.88
N LEU A 338 4.31 -3.10 15.35
CA LEU A 338 5.18 -4.28 15.45
C LEU A 338 5.44 -4.67 16.90
N LYS A 339 5.82 -3.72 17.75
CA LYS A 339 6.01 -3.98 19.20
C LYS A 339 4.75 -4.54 19.86
N LYS A 340 3.56 -4.10 19.41
CA LYS A 340 2.27 -4.57 19.95
C LYS A 340 1.98 -6.02 19.56
N PHE A 341 2.34 -6.45 18.35
CA PHE A 341 1.90 -7.73 17.78
C PHE A 341 3.01 -8.77 17.61
N GLN A 342 4.31 -8.41 17.60
CA GLN A 342 5.41 -9.37 17.54
C GLN A 342 5.34 -10.34 18.74
N GLY A 343 5.34 -11.64 18.43
CA GLY A 343 5.25 -12.71 19.44
C GLY A 343 3.84 -13.02 19.96
N LYS A 344 2.78 -12.44 19.38
CA LYS A 344 1.37 -12.70 19.76
C LYS A 344 0.54 -13.42 18.70
N MET A 345 1.17 -13.82 17.58
CA MET A 345 0.53 -14.57 16.49
C MET A 345 1.23 -15.90 16.25
#